data_980ee6a50fed3ce321a6d11d5ac1412c
#
_entry.id   980ee6a50fed3ce321a6d11d5ac1412c
#
_cell.length_a   1.000
_cell.length_b   1.000
_cell.length_c   1.000
_cell.angle_alpha   90.00
_cell.angle_beta   90.00
_cell.angle_gamma   90.00
#
_symmetry.space_group_name_H-M   'P 1'
#
loop_
_entity.id
_entity.type
_entity.pdbx_description
1 polymer ?
#
loop_
_entity_poly.entity_id
_entity_poly.type
_entity_poly.pdbx_seq_one_letter_code
_entity_poly.pdbx_strand_id
1 'polypeptide(L)'
;MAKKIAVFASGNGSNFQVIAEQFPVEFVFSDHRDAYVLERAEKLGVLSYAFELKEFENKADYEGAIVELLDEHQIDLVCLAGYMKIVGPTLLAAYEGRIINIHPAYLPEFPGAHGIEDAWNAGVDQSGVTIHWVDSGVDTGKVIKQVRVPRHEGDTLDTFETRIHETEYKLYPEVLDSLGVERKFEYKLKNWDKTVDDYNPWENGKGVKLINEFINCLTQPNDDFSWIGSNGKKYKPATRYIIPTHVQGDYENANLYQCLYNPGVADSIWKLEDTNICEFIEQAKNKENYIKRMFSGNEIKKSEDVRNKIVQKDNILYQEIELIRGKFSEKPDYQSLKEFINRECYYIKSYYSSLLGERGKGRTLLDKVVHNLLENWNNFEKYQGLRICNLELVPFASLNKKDIKLSDVDEKFTNFTVSIILKRISNYLKNGGEKPVFVFRSRKEWFERINIFINSEFGMVEAFDIENSQLLDYFYEFSSQNAVLSRNNILKAKRKIREDEFNSGFLSLFK
;
A
#
# COMPACT_ATOMS: atom_id res chain seq x y z
N MET A 1 -9.72 -0.62 -20.03
CA MET A 1 -8.40 -1.21 -20.31
C MET A 1 -7.37 -0.17 -19.98
N ALA A 2 -6.16 -0.56 -19.52
CA ALA A 2 -5.07 0.37 -19.31
C ALA A 2 -4.64 0.97 -20.66
N LYS A 3 -4.30 2.27 -20.66
CA LYS A 3 -3.81 2.93 -21.87
C LYS A 3 -2.43 2.41 -22.26
N LYS A 4 -2.28 2.02 -23.52
CA LYS A 4 -1.00 1.64 -24.13
C LYS A 4 -0.28 2.88 -24.63
N ILE A 5 0.98 3.04 -24.28
CA ILE A 5 1.80 4.19 -24.69
C ILE A 5 3.00 3.78 -25.53
N ALA A 6 3.33 4.61 -26.52
CA ALA A 6 4.60 4.59 -27.23
C ALA A 6 5.35 5.89 -26.94
N VAL A 7 6.69 5.82 -26.86
CA VAL A 7 7.54 6.99 -26.65
C VAL A 7 8.38 7.26 -27.87
N PHE A 8 8.43 8.51 -28.35
CA PHE A 8 9.24 8.92 -29.48
C PHE A 8 10.39 9.80 -29.00
N ALA A 9 11.62 9.49 -29.45
CA ALA A 9 12.81 10.24 -29.08
C ALA A 9 13.86 10.18 -30.20
N SER A 10 14.55 11.30 -30.46
CA SER A 10 15.57 11.41 -31.54
C SER A 10 16.99 11.23 -31.03
N GLY A 11 17.26 11.25 -29.73
CA GLY A 11 18.64 11.32 -29.22
C GLY A 11 18.87 10.48 -27.96
N ASN A 12 19.28 11.14 -26.88
CA ASN A 12 19.70 10.49 -25.61
C ASN A 12 18.61 9.64 -24.95
N GLY A 13 17.34 10.10 -24.95
CA GLY A 13 16.22 9.35 -24.39
C GLY A 13 16.17 9.34 -22.86
N SER A 14 16.66 10.37 -22.18
CA SER A 14 16.59 10.46 -20.72
C SER A 14 15.14 10.50 -20.20
N ASN A 15 14.26 11.27 -20.85
CA ASN A 15 12.83 11.29 -20.54
C ASN A 15 12.17 9.94 -20.84
N PHE A 16 12.54 9.24 -21.94
CA PHE A 16 12.08 7.88 -22.20
C PHE A 16 12.43 6.93 -21.05
N GLN A 17 13.67 7.01 -20.55
CA GLN A 17 14.09 6.17 -19.42
C GLN A 17 13.20 6.38 -18.21
N VAL A 18 12.98 7.63 -17.80
CA VAL A 18 12.12 7.96 -16.65
C VAL A 18 10.69 7.44 -16.83
N ILE A 19 10.13 7.57 -18.04
CA ILE A 19 8.81 7.04 -18.38
C ILE A 19 8.82 5.52 -18.31
N ALA A 20 9.78 4.87 -18.96
CA ALA A 20 9.85 3.42 -19.09
C ALA A 20 10.17 2.70 -17.75
N GLU A 21 10.83 3.36 -16.82
CA GLU A 21 11.04 2.84 -15.46
C GLU A 21 9.73 2.78 -14.66
N GLN A 22 8.82 3.73 -14.88
CA GLN A 22 7.60 3.89 -14.09
C GLN A 22 6.32 3.37 -14.77
N PHE A 23 6.25 3.42 -16.10
CA PHE A 23 5.08 3.04 -16.88
C PHE A 23 5.36 1.89 -17.86
N PRO A 24 4.36 1.06 -18.19
CA PRO A 24 4.48 0.05 -19.24
C PRO A 24 4.49 0.76 -20.61
N VAL A 25 5.67 0.90 -21.22
CA VAL A 25 5.86 1.40 -22.57
C VAL A 25 5.86 0.22 -23.53
N GLU A 26 4.95 0.22 -24.51
CA GLU A 26 4.84 -0.85 -25.51
C GLU A 26 6.10 -0.88 -26.40
N PHE A 27 6.51 0.30 -26.87
CA PHE A 27 7.77 0.45 -27.59
C PHE A 27 8.27 1.90 -27.55
N VAL A 28 9.56 2.06 -27.84
CA VAL A 28 10.17 3.36 -28.20
C VAL A 28 10.43 3.42 -29.70
N PHE A 29 10.16 4.57 -30.29
CA PHE A 29 10.45 4.86 -31.68
C PHE A 29 11.51 5.96 -31.79
N SER A 30 12.48 5.80 -32.71
CA SER A 30 13.44 6.83 -33.07
C SER A 30 13.49 7.06 -34.57
N ASP A 31 13.64 8.33 -34.97
CA ASP A 31 13.91 8.74 -36.33
C ASP A 31 15.40 8.66 -36.71
N HIS A 32 16.24 8.12 -35.81
CA HIS A 32 17.68 7.87 -35.99
C HIS A 32 18.03 6.45 -35.52
N ARG A 33 18.67 5.65 -36.36
CA ARG A 33 19.06 4.27 -36.09
C ARG A 33 20.19 4.13 -35.08
N ASP A 34 20.95 5.19 -34.87
CA ASP A 34 22.08 5.28 -33.94
C ASP A 34 21.77 6.07 -32.66
N ALA A 35 20.50 6.39 -32.44
CA ALA A 35 20.08 7.12 -31.27
C ALA A 35 20.30 6.29 -29.97
N TYR A 36 20.92 6.90 -28.97
CA TYR A 36 21.22 6.24 -27.68
C TYR A 36 19.98 5.75 -26.93
N VAL A 37 18.82 6.32 -27.22
CA VAL A 37 17.52 5.83 -26.67
C VAL A 37 17.27 4.37 -26.99
N LEU A 38 17.76 3.84 -28.13
CA LEU A 38 17.61 2.43 -28.52
C LEU A 38 18.40 1.51 -27.59
N GLU A 39 19.62 1.92 -27.19
CA GLU A 39 20.41 1.18 -26.20
C GLU A 39 19.74 1.19 -24.80
N ARG A 40 19.10 2.32 -24.44
CA ARG A 40 18.32 2.38 -23.19
C ARG A 40 17.14 1.43 -23.24
N ALA A 41 16.44 1.34 -24.38
CA ALA A 41 15.33 0.44 -24.57
C ALA A 41 15.74 -1.04 -24.39
N GLU A 42 16.86 -1.43 -25.00
CA GLU A 42 17.42 -2.78 -24.84
C GLU A 42 17.71 -3.10 -23.37
N LYS A 43 18.37 -2.18 -22.65
CA LYS A 43 18.68 -2.33 -21.21
C LYS A 43 17.42 -2.43 -20.33
N LEU A 44 16.33 -1.77 -20.71
CA LEU A 44 15.05 -1.75 -19.99
C LEU A 44 14.08 -2.86 -20.45
N GLY A 45 14.48 -3.65 -21.47
CA GLY A 45 13.64 -4.70 -22.04
C GLY A 45 12.39 -4.16 -22.74
N VAL A 46 12.46 -2.94 -23.30
CA VAL A 46 11.40 -2.29 -24.08
C VAL A 46 11.66 -2.51 -25.56
N LEU A 47 10.64 -2.86 -26.33
CA LEU A 47 10.74 -2.96 -27.80
C LEU A 47 11.17 -1.61 -28.39
N SER A 48 11.97 -1.64 -29.44
CA SER A 48 12.43 -0.42 -30.12
C SER A 48 12.33 -0.54 -31.63
N TYR A 49 11.94 0.55 -32.26
CA TYR A 49 11.86 0.68 -33.71
C TYR A 49 12.57 1.96 -34.18
N ALA A 50 13.18 1.90 -35.35
CA ALA A 50 13.80 3.07 -35.94
C ALA A 50 13.59 3.09 -37.45
N PHE A 51 13.01 4.18 -37.97
CA PHE A 51 12.86 4.47 -39.38
C PHE A 51 13.45 5.85 -39.66
N GLU A 52 14.22 5.97 -40.74
CA GLU A 52 14.74 7.27 -41.20
C GLU A 52 13.96 7.76 -42.41
N LEU A 53 13.59 9.04 -42.39
CA LEU A 53 12.80 9.64 -43.52
C LEU A 53 13.41 9.38 -44.89
N LYS A 54 14.76 9.30 -44.97
CA LYS A 54 15.50 9.02 -46.23
C LYS A 54 15.23 7.62 -46.82
N GLU A 55 14.62 6.71 -46.06
CA GLU A 55 14.27 5.34 -46.48
C GLU A 55 12.93 5.29 -47.19
N PHE A 56 12.20 6.39 -47.26
CA PHE A 56 10.85 6.51 -47.83
C PHE A 56 10.87 7.50 -49.01
N GLU A 57 9.90 7.36 -49.90
CA GLU A 57 9.77 8.26 -51.06
C GLU A 57 9.43 9.70 -50.64
N ASN A 58 8.64 9.84 -49.58
CA ASN A 58 8.21 11.14 -49.07
C ASN A 58 7.82 11.03 -47.59
N LYS A 59 7.50 12.17 -46.96
CA LYS A 59 7.12 12.27 -45.56
C LYS A 59 5.80 11.57 -45.26
N ALA A 60 4.85 11.54 -46.18
CA ALA A 60 3.56 10.89 -45.95
C ALA A 60 3.70 9.36 -45.85
N ASP A 61 4.56 8.76 -46.70
CA ASP A 61 4.85 7.32 -46.61
C ASP A 61 5.62 6.95 -45.35
N TYR A 62 6.56 7.80 -44.93
CA TYR A 62 7.27 7.64 -43.64
C TYR A 62 6.29 7.69 -42.44
N GLU A 63 5.39 8.67 -42.41
CA GLU A 63 4.41 8.79 -41.35
C GLU A 63 3.33 7.68 -41.42
N GLY A 64 2.99 7.22 -42.64
CA GLY A 64 2.13 6.06 -42.84
C GLY A 64 2.68 4.80 -42.19
N ALA A 65 3.96 4.51 -42.35
CA ALA A 65 4.62 3.37 -41.69
C ALA A 65 4.64 3.51 -40.17
N ILE A 66 4.76 4.74 -39.65
CA ILE A 66 4.64 4.98 -38.19
C ILE A 66 3.22 4.72 -37.72
N VAL A 67 2.19 5.16 -38.46
CA VAL A 67 0.77 4.90 -38.12
C VAL A 67 0.49 3.41 -38.15
N GLU A 68 0.93 2.66 -39.14
CA GLU A 68 0.80 1.20 -39.19
C GLU A 68 1.39 0.53 -37.95
N LEU A 69 2.61 0.95 -37.55
CA LEU A 69 3.27 0.45 -36.34
C LEU A 69 2.46 0.76 -35.06
N LEU A 70 1.95 1.97 -34.94
CA LEU A 70 1.13 2.39 -33.79
C LEU A 70 -0.17 1.60 -33.70
N ASP A 71 -0.82 1.35 -34.84
CA ASP A 71 -2.09 0.59 -34.94
C ASP A 71 -1.87 -0.90 -34.66
N GLU A 72 -0.78 -1.49 -35.17
CA GLU A 72 -0.40 -2.89 -34.88
C GLU A 72 -0.27 -3.12 -33.37
N HIS A 73 0.37 -2.20 -32.69
CA HIS A 73 0.54 -2.24 -31.22
C HIS A 73 -0.65 -1.71 -30.42
N GLN A 74 -1.70 -1.19 -31.10
CA GLN A 74 -2.90 -0.64 -30.48
C GLN A 74 -2.59 0.51 -29.49
N ILE A 75 -1.75 1.45 -29.93
CA ILE A 75 -1.32 2.56 -29.09
C ILE A 75 -2.45 3.57 -28.86
N ASP A 76 -2.70 3.91 -27.59
CA ASP A 76 -3.69 4.91 -27.20
C ASP A 76 -3.12 6.30 -27.07
N LEU A 77 -1.82 6.44 -26.73
CA LEU A 77 -1.15 7.72 -26.52
C LEU A 77 0.31 7.66 -26.99
N VAL A 78 0.70 8.63 -27.77
CA VAL A 78 2.09 8.85 -28.20
C VAL A 78 2.70 9.95 -27.35
N CYS A 79 3.87 9.67 -26.76
CA CYS A 79 4.62 10.55 -25.89
C CYS A 79 5.88 11.03 -26.59
N LEU A 80 5.92 12.28 -27.06
CA LEU A 80 7.12 12.87 -27.62
C LEU A 80 8.05 13.30 -26.47
N ALA A 81 9.23 12.70 -26.41
CA ALA A 81 10.20 12.88 -25.34
C ALA A 81 11.59 13.22 -25.94
N GLY A 82 11.74 14.41 -26.45
CA GLY A 82 12.91 14.83 -27.23
C GLY A 82 12.88 14.26 -28.66
N TYR A 83 11.71 14.21 -29.27
CA TYR A 83 11.52 13.89 -30.68
C TYR A 83 11.61 15.16 -31.51
N MET A 84 12.66 15.25 -32.38
CA MET A 84 13.05 16.50 -33.04
C MET A 84 12.38 16.72 -34.39
N LYS A 85 11.65 15.73 -34.93
CA LYS A 85 10.91 15.91 -36.20
C LYS A 85 9.51 16.48 -35.93
N ILE A 86 9.14 17.45 -36.73
CA ILE A 86 7.78 17.97 -36.73
C ILE A 86 6.82 16.88 -37.20
N VAL A 87 5.81 16.59 -36.38
CA VAL A 87 4.71 15.67 -36.69
C VAL A 87 3.94 16.26 -37.89
N GLY A 88 3.82 15.49 -38.95
CA GLY A 88 3.14 15.95 -40.16
C GLY A 88 1.66 15.53 -40.22
N PRO A 89 0.97 15.93 -41.30
CA PRO A 89 -0.49 15.78 -41.38
C PRO A 89 -0.98 14.35 -41.32
N THR A 90 -0.20 13.37 -41.82
CA THR A 90 -0.62 11.96 -41.85
C THR A 90 -0.69 11.38 -40.44
N LEU A 91 0.37 11.53 -39.66
CA LEU A 91 0.42 11.05 -38.29
C LEU A 91 -0.51 11.85 -37.38
N LEU A 92 -0.58 13.18 -37.56
CA LEU A 92 -1.43 14.05 -36.76
C LEU A 92 -2.93 13.71 -36.96
N ALA A 93 -3.37 13.47 -38.21
CA ALA A 93 -4.75 13.12 -38.50
C ALA A 93 -5.15 11.74 -37.93
N ALA A 94 -4.22 10.76 -37.98
CA ALA A 94 -4.49 9.42 -37.44
C ALA A 94 -4.55 9.40 -35.90
N TYR A 95 -3.75 10.27 -35.23
CA TYR A 95 -3.58 10.33 -33.77
C TYR A 95 -3.98 11.69 -33.19
N GLU A 96 -4.97 12.38 -33.76
CA GLU A 96 -5.50 13.66 -33.26
C GLU A 96 -5.92 13.53 -31.80
N GLY A 97 -5.45 14.44 -30.94
CA GLY A 97 -5.74 14.42 -29.50
C GLY A 97 -5.12 13.24 -28.74
N ARG A 98 -4.20 12.49 -29.37
CA ARG A 98 -3.50 11.34 -28.78
C ARG A 98 -1.97 11.46 -28.84
N ILE A 99 -1.44 12.65 -29.08
CA ILE A 99 -0.01 12.94 -29.10
C ILE A 99 0.27 14.06 -28.11
N ILE A 100 1.17 13.83 -27.16
CA ILE A 100 1.66 14.86 -26.22
C ILE A 100 3.14 15.11 -26.44
N ASN A 101 3.58 16.33 -26.17
CA ASN A 101 5.00 16.73 -26.26
C ASN A 101 5.44 17.37 -24.95
N ILE A 102 6.69 17.10 -24.55
CA ILE A 102 7.38 17.86 -23.52
C ILE A 102 8.29 18.88 -24.19
N HIS A 103 8.18 20.15 -23.78
CA HIS A 103 8.98 21.24 -24.26
C HIS A 103 9.73 21.91 -23.10
N PRO A 104 11.06 22.10 -23.19
CA PRO A 104 11.88 22.60 -22.10
C PRO A 104 11.85 24.14 -21.96
N ALA A 105 10.67 24.74 -22.09
CA ALA A 105 10.39 26.14 -21.77
C ALA A 105 8.96 26.32 -21.24
N TYR A 106 8.70 27.50 -20.71
CA TYR A 106 7.34 27.84 -20.25
C TYR A 106 6.57 28.51 -21.39
N LEU A 107 5.89 27.71 -22.20
CA LEU A 107 5.14 28.19 -23.37
C LEU A 107 4.09 29.29 -23.00
N PRO A 108 3.89 30.31 -23.85
CA PRO A 108 4.41 30.46 -25.23
C PRO A 108 5.82 31.08 -25.31
N GLU A 109 6.57 31.14 -24.22
CA GLU A 109 7.95 31.64 -24.23
C GLU A 109 8.87 30.59 -24.84
N PHE A 110 9.82 31.04 -25.72
CA PHE A 110 10.88 30.20 -26.30
C PHE A 110 10.39 28.90 -26.97
N PRO A 111 9.48 28.95 -27.97
CA PRO A 111 9.07 27.80 -28.75
C PRO A 111 10.21 27.33 -29.71
N GLY A 112 10.19 26.04 -30.13
CA GLY A 112 11.13 25.48 -31.06
C GLY A 112 12.26 24.67 -30.44
N ALA A 113 13.29 24.34 -31.22
CA ALA A 113 14.26 23.30 -30.86
C ALA A 113 15.27 23.70 -29.74
N HIS A 114 15.42 24.99 -29.43
CA HIS A 114 16.47 25.51 -28.55
C HIS A 114 15.93 26.23 -27.28
N GLY A 115 14.79 25.82 -26.76
CA GLY A 115 14.10 26.54 -25.69
C GLY A 115 14.95 26.83 -24.44
N ILE A 116 15.87 25.93 -24.03
CA ILE A 116 16.77 26.17 -22.89
C ILE A 116 17.82 27.25 -23.22
N GLU A 117 18.49 27.08 -24.34
CA GLU A 117 19.56 28.02 -24.79
C GLU A 117 18.99 29.41 -25.08
N ASP A 118 17.82 29.48 -25.70
CA ASP A 118 17.13 30.74 -26.00
C ASP A 118 16.74 31.47 -24.72
N ALA A 119 16.19 30.77 -23.73
CA ALA A 119 15.88 31.31 -22.43
C ALA A 119 17.15 31.79 -21.68
N TRP A 120 18.21 31.01 -21.72
CA TRP A 120 19.49 31.37 -21.13
C TRP A 120 20.10 32.63 -21.77
N ASN A 121 20.14 32.70 -23.11
CA ASN A 121 20.68 33.81 -23.85
C ASN A 121 19.84 35.11 -23.72
N ALA A 122 18.54 34.95 -23.56
CA ALA A 122 17.62 36.08 -23.25
C ALA A 122 17.83 36.66 -21.86
N GLY A 123 18.59 35.98 -20.99
CA GLY A 123 18.88 36.47 -19.63
C GLY A 123 17.68 36.51 -18.69
N VAL A 124 16.67 35.67 -18.91
CA VAL A 124 15.46 35.65 -18.06
C VAL A 124 15.76 35.09 -16.68
N ASP A 125 15.02 35.58 -15.67
CA ASP A 125 15.15 35.11 -14.28
C ASP A 125 14.56 33.70 -14.07
N GLN A 126 13.73 33.23 -14.99
CA GLN A 126 13.13 31.91 -14.96
C GLN A 126 12.68 31.49 -16.36
N SER A 127 12.71 30.18 -16.62
CA SER A 127 12.04 29.56 -17.75
C SER A 127 11.02 28.51 -17.22
N GLY A 128 10.94 27.33 -17.80
CA GLY A 128 10.08 26.28 -17.32
C GLY A 128 10.10 25.04 -18.16
N VAL A 129 9.13 24.19 -17.90
CA VAL A 129 8.82 22.99 -18.67
C VAL A 129 7.33 22.97 -18.95
N THR A 130 6.96 22.64 -20.18
CA THR A 130 5.56 22.53 -20.60
C THR A 130 5.30 21.15 -21.21
N ILE A 131 4.20 20.51 -20.79
CA ILE A 131 3.62 19.38 -21.53
C ILE A 131 2.30 19.84 -22.14
N HIS A 132 2.15 19.61 -23.45
CA HIS A 132 1.02 20.06 -24.24
C HIS A 132 0.59 19.00 -25.25
N TRP A 133 -0.66 19.09 -25.71
CA TRP A 133 -1.13 18.33 -26.86
C TRP A 133 -0.45 18.85 -28.14
N VAL A 134 -0.12 17.93 -29.04
CA VAL A 134 0.46 18.29 -30.34
C VAL A 134 -0.65 18.63 -31.31
N ASP A 135 -0.50 19.78 -32.00
CA ASP A 135 -1.34 20.25 -33.10
C ASP A 135 -0.50 20.51 -34.37
N SER A 136 -1.05 21.19 -35.36
CA SER A 136 -0.38 21.49 -36.63
C SER A 136 0.70 22.57 -36.56
N GLY A 137 0.81 23.27 -35.43
CA GLY A 137 1.83 24.30 -35.22
C GLY A 137 3.05 23.75 -34.46
N VAL A 138 4.05 24.60 -34.29
CA VAL A 138 5.22 24.27 -33.46
C VAL A 138 4.95 24.79 -32.05
N ASP A 139 4.84 23.88 -31.08
CA ASP A 139 4.61 24.13 -29.67
C ASP A 139 3.38 25.03 -29.36
N THR A 140 2.36 24.98 -30.23
CA THR A 140 1.14 25.81 -30.14
C THR A 140 -0.03 25.10 -29.51
N GLY A 141 0.05 23.79 -29.34
CA GLY A 141 -1.06 22.97 -28.84
C GLY A 141 -1.44 23.27 -27.39
N LYS A 142 -2.65 22.85 -27.04
CA LYS A 142 -3.22 23.12 -25.72
C LYS A 142 -2.36 22.57 -24.59
N VAL A 143 -1.94 23.44 -23.68
CA VAL A 143 -1.16 23.07 -22.51
C VAL A 143 -1.95 22.12 -21.60
N ILE A 144 -1.30 21.05 -21.17
CA ILE A 144 -1.80 20.11 -20.14
C ILE A 144 -1.29 20.54 -18.77
N LYS A 145 0.03 20.74 -18.66
CA LYS A 145 0.67 21.17 -17.41
C LYS A 145 1.98 21.92 -17.68
N GLN A 146 2.25 22.91 -16.85
CA GLN A 146 3.50 23.70 -16.93
C GLN A 146 4.06 23.90 -15.52
N VAL A 147 5.39 24.02 -15.42
CA VAL A 147 6.12 24.34 -14.20
C VAL A 147 7.19 25.40 -14.49
N ARG A 148 7.26 26.45 -13.69
CA ARG A 148 8.33 27.45 -13.73
C ARG A 148 9.62 26.89 -13.12
N VAL A 149 10.74 27.16 -13.75
CA VAL A 149 12.09 26.79 -13.30
C VAL A 149 12.90 28.06 -13.12
N PRO A 150 13.31 28.41 -11.88
CA PRO A 150 14.08 29.61 -11.64
C PRO A 150 15.53 29.46 -12.11
N ARG A 151 16.11 30.57 -12.58
CA ARG A 151 17.54 30.73 -12.76
C ARG A 151 18.13 31.35 -11.50
N HIS A 152 19.12 30.72 -10.92
CA HIS A 152 19.74 31.20 -9.69
C HIS A 152 20.99 32.03 -9.96
N GLU A 153 21.33 32.92 -9.05
CA GLU A 153 22.60 33.65 -9.09
C GLU A 153 23.76 32.65 -9.04
N GLY A 154 24.71 32.79 -9.99
CA GLY A 154 25.83 31.86 -10.12
C GLY A 154 25.57 30.60 -10.97
N ASP A 155 24.36 30.44 -11.54
CA ASP A 155 24.12 29.36 -12.50
C ASP A 155 25.02 29.48 -13.74
N THR A 156 25.41 28.34 -14.25
CA THR A 156 25.90 28.16 -15.62
C THR A 156 24.78 27.64 -16.51
N LEU A 157 24.96 27.62 -17.82
CA LEU A 157 23.98 26.97 -18.71
C LEU A 157 23.75 25.51 -18.30
N ASP A 158 24.81 24.75 -18.01
CA ASP A 158 24.74 23.34 -17.63
C ASP A 158 23.93 23.11 -16.33
N THR A 159 24.08 23.98 -15.30
CA THR A 159 23.33 23.86 -14.04
C THR A 159 21.86 24.22 -14.23
N PHE A 160 21.57 25.17 -15.09
CA PHE A 160 20.20 25.57 -15.43
C PHE A 160 19.51 24.46 -16.27
N GLU A 161 20.19 23.93 -17.27
CA GLU A 161 19.74 22.79 -18.08
C GLU A 161 19.44 21.57 -17.22
N THR A 162 20.37 21.21 -16.32
CA THR A 162 20.18 20.11 -15.37
C THR A 162 18.88 20.28 -14.57
N ARG A 163 18.60 21.48 -14.06
CA ARG A 163 17.40 21.79 -13.28
C ARG A 163 16.12 21.70 -14.14
N ILE A 164 16.18 22.10 -15.39
CA ILE A 164 15.08 21.92 -16.35
C ILE A 164 14.81 20.43 -16.57
N HIS A 165 15.84 19.63 -16.82
CA HIS A 165 15.69 18.19 -17.01
C HIS A 165 15.18 17.49 -15.76
N GLU A 166 15.62 17.85 -14.55
CA GLU A 166 15.07 17.33 -13.30
C GLU A 166 13.57 17.66 -13.15
N THR A 167 13.14 18.80 -13.70
CA THR A 167 11.73 19.20 -13.71
C THR A 167 10.94 18.39 -14.74
N GLU A 168 11.50 18.12 -15.91
CA GLU A 168 10.90 17.23 -16.91
C GLU A 168 10.66 15.83 -16.34
N TYR A 169 11.66 15.26 -15.64
CA TYR A 169 11.60 13.92 -15.06
C TYR A 169 10.51 13.77 -13.98
N LYS A 170 10.09 14.86 -13.38
CA LYS A 170 8.95 14.91 -12.42
C LYS A 170 7.63 15.15 -13.14
N LEU A 171 7.62 16.10 -14.07
CA LEU A 171 6.40 16.56 -14.71
C LEU A 171 5.79 15.52 -15.66
N TYR A 172 6.63 14.77 -16.42
CA TYR A 172 6.11 13.77 -17.36
C TYR A 172 5.32 12.66 -16.68
N PRO A 173 5.86 11.99 -15.63
CA PRO A 173 5.08 11.02 -14.84
C PRO A 173 3.78 11.57 -14.28
N GLU A 174 3.78 12.80 -13.73
CA GLU A 174 2.58 13.42 -13.17
C GLU A 174 1.48 13.65 -14.24
N VAL A 175 1.88 14.00 -15.46
CA VAL A 175 0.93 14.16 -16.58
C VAL A 175 0.40 12.82 -17.04
N LEU A 176 1.24 11.78 -17.16
CA LEU A 176 0.78 10.43 -17.52
C LEU A 176 -0.22 9.87 -16.49
N ASP A 177 0.02 10.07 -15.20
CA ASP A 177 -0.93 9.72 -14.14
C ASP A 177 -2.28 10.46 -14.34
N SER A 178 -2.22 11.78 -14.60
CA SER A 178 -3.42 12.60 -14.82
C SER A 178 -4.22 12.19 -16.05
N LEU A 179 -3.55 11.64 -17.06
CA LEU A 179 -4.16 11.10 -18.26
C LEU A 179 -4.64 9.64 -18.10
N GLY A 180 -4.46 9.04 -16.92
CA GLY A 180 -4.91 7.69 -16.60
C GLY A 180 -4.06 6.59 -17.21
N VAL A 181 -2.76 6.84 -17.44
CA VAL A 181 -1.79 5.79 -17.77
C VAL A 181 -1.43 5.05 -16.49
N GLU A 182 -1.58 3.72 -16.49
CA GLU A 182 -1.37 2.90 -15.29
C GLU A 182 0.13 2.65 -15.06
N ARG A 183 0.63 2.85 -13.85
CA ARG A 183 2.06 2.61 -13.53
C ARG A 183 2.41 1.12 -13.54
N LYS A 184 3.66 0.79 -13.85
CA LYS A 184 4.16 -0.62 -13.91
C LYS A 184 3.86 -1.42 -12.65
N PHE A 185 4.04 -0.83 -11.49
CA PHE A 185 3.74 -1.51 -10.24
C PHE A 185 2.25 -1.79 -10.09
N GLU A 186 1.38 -0.83 -10.38
CA GLU A 186 -0.08 -1.02 -10.33
C GLU A 186 -0.54 -2.06 -11.34
N TYR A 187 -0.01 -2.02 -12.56
CA TYR A 187 -0.29 -3.04 -13.56
C TYR A 187 0.13 -4.43 -13.09
N LYS A 188 1.36 -4.59 -12.56
CA LYS A 188 1.83 -5.85 -11.99
C LYS A 188 0.97 -6.28 -10.80
N LEU A 189 0.63 -5.36 -9.91
CA LEU A 189 -0.21 -5.64 -8.74
C LEU A 189 -1.63 -6.05 -9.14
N LYS A 190 -2.24 -5.36 -10.09
CA LYS A 190 -3.58 -5.67 -10.61
C LYS A 190 -3.64 -7.04 -11.27
N ASN A 191 -2.58 -7.46 -11.96
CA ASN A 191 -2.48 -8.74 -12.64
C ASN A 191 -1.80 -9.83 -11.80
N TRP A 192 -1.55 -9.55 -10.51
CA TRP A 192 -0.93 -10.51 -9.61
C TRP A 192 -1.83 -11.72 -9.39
N ASP A 193 -1.36 -12.89 -9.82
CA ASP A 193 -2.10 -14.15 -9.86
C ASP A 193 -2.00 -14.97 -8.57
N LYS A 194 -0.97 -14.72 -7.74
CA LYS A 194 -0.79 -15.41 -6.46
C LYS A 194 -1.95 -15.12 -5.50
N THR A 195 -2.24 -16.09 -4.65
CA THR A 195 -3.24 -16.00 -3.59
C THR A 195 -2.57 -15.70 -2.25
N VAL A 196 -3.35 -15.30 -1.26
CA VAL A 196 -2.85 -15.12 0.12
C VAL A 196 -2.38 -16.45 0.71
N ASP A 197 -2.99 -17.57 0.31
CA ASP A 197 -2.64 -18.89 0.81
C ASP A 197 -1.26 -19.35 0.36
N ASP A 198 -0.74 -18.84 -0.77
CA ASP A 198 0.64 -19.10 -1.22
C ASP A 198 1.69 -18.60 -0.21
N TYR A 199 1.31 -17.63 0.62
CA TYR A 199 2.15 -17.00 1.64
C TYR A 199 1.77 -17.39 3.07
N ASN A 200 0.71 -18.18 3.26
CA ASN A 200 0.21 -18.52 4.60
C ASN A 200 1.10 -19.60 5.27
N PRO A 201 1.97 -19.22 6.22
CA PRO A 201 2.89 -20.15 6.86
C PRO A 201 2.17 -21.14 7.79
N TRP A 202 0.90 -20.87 8.15
CA TRP A 202 0.10 -21.70 9.06
C TRP A 202 -0.65 -22.83 8.35
N GLU A 203 -0.83 -22.70 7.04
CA GLU A 203 -1.38 -23.77 6.19
C GLU A 203 -0.27 -24.62 5.58
N ASN A 204 0.88 -24.02 5.29
CA ASN A 204 1.99 -24.65 4.61
C ASN A 204 3.33 -24.34 5.30
N GLY A 205 4.20 -25.33 5.44
CA GLY A 205 5.59 -25.12 5.84
C GLY A 205 5.82 -24.96 7.35
N LYS A 206 6.53 -23.89 7.75
CA LYS A 206 7.09 -23.77 9.10
C LYS A 206 6.05 -23.63 10.20
N GLY A 207 4.97 -22.92 9.94
CA GLY A 207 3.91 -22.72 10.94
C GLY A 207 3.19 -24.03 11.27
N VAL A 208 2.93 -24.88 10.28
CA VAL A 208 2.33 -26.19 10.51
C VAL A 208 3.22 -27.06 11.43
N LYS A 209 4.53 -27.02 11.19
CA LYS A 209 5.49 -27.73 12.05
C LYS A 209 5.43 -27.20 13.49
N LEU A 210 5.44 -25.89 13.68
CA LEU A 210 5.34 -25.26 14.99
C LEU A 210 4.02 -25.59 15.72
N ILE A 211 2.90 -25.62 14.98
CA ILE A 211 1.59 -26.02 15.54
C ILE A 211 1.63 -27.46 16.06
N ASN A 212 2.20 -28.37 15.28
CA ASN A 212 2.30 -29.79 15.67
C ASN A 212 3.25 -29.97 16.88
N GLU A 213 4.39 -29.27 16.89
CA GLU A 213 5.29 -29.25 18.05
C GLU A 213 4.60 -28.70 19.29
N PHE A 214 3.82 -27.59 19.16
CA PHE A 214 3.05 -27.02 20.26
C PHE A 214 2.04 -28.04 20.85
N ILE A 215 1.27 -28.71 20.00
CA ILE A 215 0.28 -29.72 20.43
C ILE A 215 0.98 -30.86 21.17
N ASN A 216 2.11 -31.33 20.67
CA ASN A 216 2.89 -32.37 21.32
C ASN A 216 3.38 -31.92 22.70
N CYS A 217 3.83 -30.67 22.84
CA CYS A 217 4.28 -30.12 24.11
C CYS A 217 3.14 -29.93 25.14
N LEU A 218 1.88 -29.84 24.69
CA LEU A 218 0.76 -29.80 25.63
C LEU A 218 0.53 -31.15 26.34
N THR A 219 0.91 -32.27 25.71
CA THR A 219 0.77 -33.62 26.25
C THR A 219 2.07 -34.15 26.84
N GLN A 220 3.20 -33.68 26.35
CA GLN A 220 4.55 -34.04 26.78
C GLN A 220 5.37 -32.75 26.91
N PRO A 221 5.37 -32.09 28.07
CA PRO A 221 6.03 -30.79 28.27
C PRO A 221 7.49 -30.83 27.84
N ASN A 222 7.86 -29.86 26.97
CA ASN A 222 9.21 -29.68 26.48
C ASN A 222 9.59 -28.19 26.63
N ASP A 223 10.61 -27.90 27.44
CA ASP A 223 11.06 -26.54 27.72
C ASP A 223 11.75 -25.89 26.51
N ASP A 224 12.09 -26.68 25.48
CA ASP A 224 12.72 -26.17 24.28
C ASP A 224 11.72 -25.62 23.24
N PHE A 225 10.42 -25.78 23.45
CA PHE A 225 9.42 -25.23 22.53
C PHE A 225 9.44 -23.71 22.52
N SER A 226 9.29 -23.15 21.33
CA SER A 226 9.03 -21.72 21.12
C SER A 226 8.45 -21.46 19.74
N TRP A 227 7.40 -20.63 19.67
CA TRP A 227 6.83 -20.16 18.40
C TRP A 227 7.85 -19.43 17.52
N ILE A 228 8.85 -18.77 18.10
CA ILE A 228 9.92 -18.08 17.37
C ILE A 228 11.03 -19.05 16.89
N GLY A 229 10.95 -20.32 17.28
CA GLY A 229 11.95 -21.35 16.93
C GLY A 229 13.23 -21.26 17.74
N SER A 230 14.39 -21.60 17.16
CA SER A 230 15.68 -21.74 17.89
C SER A 230 16.13 -20.48 18.63
N ASN A 231 15.69 -19.30 18.20
CA ASN A 231 15.93 -18.03 18.89
C ASN A 231 15.03 -17.82 20.11
N GLY A 232 14.06 -18.69 20.32
CA GLY A 232 13.02 -18.52 21.33
C GLY A 232 13.51 -18.55 22.77
N LYS A 233 14.57 -19.30 23.09
CA LYS A 233 15.09 -19.45 24.46
C LYS A 233 15.43 -18.12 25.16
N LYS A 234 15.77 -17.08 24.42
CA LYS A 234 16.05 -15.74 24.95
C LYS A 234 14.81 -14.91 25.29
N TYR A 235 13.63 -15.37 24.87
CA TYR A 235 12.38 -14.66 25.09
C TYR A 235 11.62 -15.17 26.32
N LYS A 236 10.80 -14.31 26.90
CA LYS A 236 9.93 -14.62 28.05
C LYS A 236 8.94 -15.76 27.70
N PRO A 237 8.52 -16.55 28.72
CA PRO A 237 7.55 -17.63 28.53
C PRO A 237 6.26 -17.18 27.82
N ALA A 238 5.78 -15.96 28.07
CA ALA A 238 4.62 -15.39 27.38
C ALA A 238 4.81 -15.35 25.85
N THR A 239 5.98 -14.94 25.36
CA THR A 239 6.28 -14.92 23.93
C THR A 239 6.49 -16.33 23.37
N ARG A 240 7.02 -17.23 24.17
CA ARG A 240 7.32 -18.61 23.76
C ARG A 240 6.08 -19.48 23.65
N TYR A 241 5.11 -19.34 24.56
CA TYR A 241 4.04 -20.30 24.79
C TYR A 241 2.62 -19.80 24.47
N ILE A 242 2.38 -18.49 24.44
CA ILE A 242 1.06 -17.99 24.04
C ILE A 242 0.83 -18.29 22.56
N ILE A 243 -0.34 -18.85 22.23
CA ILE A 243 -0.72 -19.07 20.84
C ILE A 243 -0.61 -17.76 20.06
N PRO A 244 0.10 -17.72 18.95
CA PRO A 244 0.23 -16.51 18.14
C PRO A 244 -1.13 -15.95 17.72
N THR A 245 -1.20 -14.64 17.55
CA THR A 245 -2.31 -13.97 16.90
C THR A 245 -1.76 -13.27 15.65
N HIS A 246 -2.25 -13.65 14.49
CA HIS A 246 -1.72 -13.11 13.22
C HIS A 246 -2.77 -12.30 12.48
N VAL A 247 -3.98 -12.82 12.37
CA VAL A 247 -5.10 -12.20 11.69
C VAL A 247 -6.36 -12.33 12.53
N GLN A 248 -7.12 -11.26 12.66
CA GLN A 248 -8.40 -11.24 13.33
C GLN A 248 -9.43 -10.47 12.50
N GLY A 249 -10.32 -11.18 11.84
CA GLY A 249 -11.33 -10.65 10.93
C GLY A 249 -11.22 -11.22 9.52
N ASP A 250 -12.27 -11.01 8.73
CA ASP A 250 -12.29 -11.41 7.32
C ASP A 250 -11.31 -10.57 6.51
N TYR A 251 -10.10 -11.09 6.34
CA TYR A 251 -9.04 -10.39 5.63
C TYR A 251 -9.27 -10.24 4.13
N GLU A 252 -10.18 -11.03 3.55
CA GLU A 252 -10.50 -10.97 2.12
C GLU A 252 -11.46 -9.81 1.82
N ASN A 253 -12.44 -9.59 2.71
CA ASN A 253 -13.55 -8.66 2.47
C ASN A 253 -13.58 -7.46 3.41
N ALA A 254 -12.66 -7.34 4.36
CA ALA A 254 -12.60 -6.18 5.23
C ALA A 254 -12.36 -4.88 4.44
N ASN A 255 -12.91 -3.79 4.93
CA ASN A 255 -12.71 -2.45 4.37
C ASN A 255 -11.74 -1.62 5.21
N LEU A 256 -11.65 -1.92 6.49
CA LEU A 256 -10.74 -1.29 7.43
C LEU A 256 -9.79 -2.32 8.03
N TYR A 257 -8.51 -2.09 7.84
CA TYR A 257 -7.45 -2.91 8.39
C TYR A 257 -6.64 -2.12 9.40
N GLN A 258 -6.51 -2.65 10.61
CA GLN A 258 -5.56 -2.16 11.58
C GLN A 258 -4.28 -3.00 11.49
N CYS A 259 -3.22 -2.36 11.03
CA CYS A 259 -1.92 -2.99 10.84
C CYS A 259 -1.06 -2.74 12.10
N LEU A 260 -1.02 -3.71 12.99
CA LEU A 260 -0.38 -3.67 14.28
C LEU A 260 1.02 -4.29 14.20
N TYR A 261 1.86 -4.11 15.23
CA TYR A 261 3.19 -4.70 15.22
C TYR A 261 3.20 -6.13 15.74
N ASN A 262 2.65 -6.32 16.93
CA ASN A 262 2.54 -7.63 17.57
C ASN A 262 1.44 -7.64 18.64
N PRO A 263 0.87 -8.81 18.96
CA PRO A 263 -0.12 -8.95 19.99
C PRO A 263 0.39 -8.52 21.36
N GLY A 264 -0.42 -7.73 22.08
CA GLY A 264 -0.10 -7.34 23.43
C GLY A 264 -0.34 -8.48 24.44
N VAL A 265 0.42 -8.45 25.53
CA VAL A 265 0.19 -9.35 26.68
C VAL A 265 0.11 -8.54 27.98
N ALA A 266 -0.72 -8.98 28.91
CA ALA A 266 -0.84 -8.33 30.22
C ALA A 266 0.45 -8.46 31.05
N ASP A 267 0.78 -7.41 31.82
CA ASP A 267 1.96 -7.38 32.69
C ASP A 267 1.99 -8.54 33.69
N SER A 268 0.82 -8.97 34.18
CA SER A 268 0.64 -10.13 35.05
C SER A 268 1.12 -11.46 34.44
N ILE A 269 0.99 -11.58 33.11
CA ILE A 269 1.43 -12.74 32.33
C ILE A 269 2.89 -12.60 31.94
N TRP A 270 3.32 -11.38 31.56
CA TRP A 270 4.70 -11.09 31.17
C TRP A 270 5.70 -11.38 32.28
N LYS A 271 5.26 -11.22 33.55
CA LYS A 271 6.09 -11.47 34.74
C LYS A 271 6.21 -12.95 35.14
N LEU A 272 5.50 -13.86 34.46
CA LEU A 272 5.68 -15.29 34.68
C LEU A 272 7.09 -15.70 34.22
N GLU A 273 7.80 -16.43 35.08
CA GLU A 273 9.19 -16.83 34.85
C GLU A 273 9.29 -18.34 34.66
N ASP A 274 10.42 -18.75 34.15
CA ASP A 274 10.84 -20.10 33.74
C ASP A 274 9.99 -21.25 34.23
N THR A 275 9.01 -21.64 33.41
CA THR A 275 8.14 -22.78 33.61
C THR A 275 8.07 -23.56 32.30
N ASN A 276 7.73 -24.84 32.38
CA ASN A 276 7.34 -25.55 31.19
C ASN A 276 5.99 -25.03 30.65
N ILE A 277 5.66 -25.38 29.43
CA ILE A 277 4.48 -24.86 28.73
C ILE A 277 3.16 -25.16 29.50
N CYS A 278 3.03 -26.33 30.12
CA CYS A 278 1.81 -26.73 30.86
C CYS A 278 1.64 -25.89 32.13
N GLU A 279 2.71 -25.74 32.91
CA GLU A 279 2.71 -24.90 34.12
C GLU A 279 2.44 -23.43 33.80
N PHE A 280 3.06 -22.91 32.72
CA PHE A 280 2.80 -21.55 32.27
C PHE A 280 1.32 -21.35 31.95
N ILE A 281 0.70 -22.25 31.16
CA ILE A 281 -0.72 -22.13 30.77
C ILE A 281 -1.62 -22.15 32.01
N GLU A 282 -1.39 -23.03 32.98
CA GLU A 282 -2.20 -23.11 34.20
C GLU A 282 -2.05 -21.84 35.05
N GLN A 283 -0.85 -21.32 35.24
CA GLN A 283 -0.63 -20.07 35.94
C GLN A 283 -1.30 -18.87 35.22
N ALA A 284 -1.16 -18.82 33.88
CA ALA A 284 -1.70 -17.75 33.06
C ALA A 284 -3.25 -17.73 33.05
N LYS A 285 -3.90 -18.91 32.96
CA LYS A 285 -5.37 -19.05 33.04
C LYS A 285 -5.95 -18.48 34.32
N ASN A 286 -5.21 -18.62 35.45
CA ASN A 286 -5.65 -18.11 36.74
C ASN A 286 -5.49 -16.58 36.89
N LYS A 287 -4.72 -15.92 36.02
CA LYS A 287 -4.47 -14.49 36.09
C LYS A 287 -5.31 -13.67 35.11
N GLU A 288 -5.55 -14.19 33.92
CA GLU A 288 -6.17 -13.42 32.84
C GLU A 288 -7.29 -14.21 32.13
N ASN A 289 -8.46 -13.62 32.06
CA ASN A 289 -9.63 -14.25 31.43
C ASN A 289 -9.44 -14.51 29.93
N TYR A 290 -8.71 -13.66 29.21
CA TYR A 290 -8.46 -13.90 27.79
C TYR A 290 -7.58 -15.13 27.56
N ILE A 291 -6.61 -15.39 28.44
CA ILE A 291 -5.79 -16.62 28.40
C ILE A 291 -6.68 -17.83 28.68
N LYS A 292 -7.56 -17.73 29.68
CA LYS A 292 -8.54 -18.79 29.96
C LYS A 292 -9.37 -19.09 28.71
N ARG A 293 -9.86 -18.06 28.00
CA ARG A 293 -10.62 -18.25 26.75
C ARG A 293 -9.77 -18.82 25.64
N MET A 294 -8.52 -18.39 25.51
CA MET A 294 -7.59 -18.89 24.49
C MET A 294 -7.36 -20.41 24.61
N PHE A 295 -7.29 -20.91 25.84
CA PHE A 295 -7.06 -22.33 26.15
C PHE A 295 -8.31 -23.05 26.69
N SER A 296 -9.49 -22.42 26.79
CA SER A 296 -10.76 -23.05 27.13
C SER A 296 -11.52 -23.46 25.86
N GLY A 297 -12.42 -24.35 26.01
CA GLY A 297 -13.12 -25.02 24.93
C GLY A 297 -12.60 -26.47 24.87
N ASN A 298 -13.35 -27.35 24.25
CA ASN A 298 -12.98 -28.77 24.17
C ASN A 298 -11.58 -28.92 23.65
N GLU A 299 -10.62 -29.01 24.53
CA GLU A 299 -9.19 -29.28 24.41
C GLU A 299 -8.61 -29.06 22.99
N ILE A 300 -7.60 -28.20 22.91
CA ILE A 300 -6.79 -28.11 21.68
C ILE A 300 -6.24 -29.49 21.36
N LYS A 301 -6.93 -30.23 20.49
CA LYS A 301 -6.58 -31.60 20.13
C LYS A 301 -6.03 -31.70 18.71
N LYS A 302 -6.33 -30.71 17.88
CA LYS A 302 -6.01 -30.75 16.45
C LYS A 302 -5.28 -29.49 16.00
N SER A 303 -4.46 -29.61 14.98
CA SER A 303 -3.76 -28.48 14.35
C SER A 303 -4.73 -27.38 13.89
N GLU A 304 -5.93 -27.77 13.44
CA GLU A 304 -6.98 -26.85 13.01
C GLU A 304 -7.46 -25.94 14.16
N ASP A 305 -7.59 -26.48 15.37
CA ASP A 305 -8.04 -25.72 16.54
C ASP A 305 -7.06 -24.57 16.87
N VAL A 306 -5.75 -24.85 16.76
CA VAL A 306 -4.70 -23.86 16.96
C VAL A 306 -4.68 -22.86 15.82
N ARG A 307 -4.77 -23.32 14.57
CA ARG A 307 -4.76 -22.49 13.38
C ARG A 307 -5.89 -21.48 13.38
N ASN A 308 -7.10 -21.91 13.73
CA ASN A 308 -8.27 -21.05 13.84
C ASN A 308 -8.15 -19.98 14.94
N LYS A 309 -7.25 -20.16 15.91
CA LYS A 309 -6.90 -19.12 16.90
C LYS A 309 -5.85 -18.15 16.40
N ILE A 310 -4.95 -18.60 15.52
CA ILE A 310 -3.89 -17.76 14.93
C ILE A 310 -4.46 -16.87 13.81
N VAL A 311 -5.30 -17.46 12.93
CA VAL A 311 -5.97 -16.78 11.84
C VAL A 311 -7.48 -16.89 12.07
N GLN A 312 -8.04 -15.86 12.68
CA GLN A 312 -9.48 -15.79 13.00
C GLN A 312 -10.21 -15.07 11.87
N LYS A 313 -11.17 -15.71 11.25
CA LYS A 313 -11.96 -15.12 10.15
C LYS A 313 -13.10 -14.22 10.62
N ASP A 314 -13.52 -14.34 11.87
CA ASP A 314 -14.63 -13.57 12.42
C ASP A 314 -14.20 -12.14 12.78
N ASN A 315 -15.09 -11.18 12.55
CA ASN A 315 -14.91 -9.80 12.95
C ASN A 315 -14.78 -9.69 14.48
N ILE A 316 -13.64 -9.20 14.95
CA ILE A 316 -13.33 -9.12 16.38
C ILE A 316 -14.28 -8.21 17.18
N LEU A 317 -14.73 -7.11 16.56
CA LEU A 317 -15.72 -6.23 17.19
C LEU A 317 -17.06 -6.96 17.40
N TYR A 318 -17.47 -7.73 16.39
CA TYR A 318 -18.69 -8.53 16.49
C TYR A 318 -18.57 -9.62 17.55
N GLN A 319 -17.42 -10.30 17.66
CA GLN A 319 -17.17 -11.29 18.72
C GLN A 319 -17.34 -10.69 20.13
N GLU A 320 -16.82 -9.47 20.38
CA GLU A 320 -16.97 -8.81 21.66
C GLU A 320 -18.43 -8.35 21.92
N ILE A 321 -19.16 -7.98 20.87
CA ILE A 321 -20.60 -7.69 20.97
C ILE A 321 -21.38 -8.96 21.30
N GLU A 322 -21.06 -10.10 20.71
CA GLU A 322 -21.68 -11.38 21.06
C GLU A 322 -21.34 -11.83 22.49
N LEU A 323 -20.14 -11.53 22.99
CA LEU A 323 -19.81 -11.74 24.41
C LEU A 323 -20.72 -10.92 25.34
N ILE A 324 -21.02 -9.67 24.97
CA ILE A 324 -21.94 -8.81 25.73
C ILE A 324 -23.34 -9.42 25.72
N ARG A 325 -23.84 -9.85 24.55
CA ARG A 325 -25.16 -10.47 24.38
C ARG A 325 -25.27 -11.80 25.13
N GLY A 326 -24.25 -12.63 25.08
CA GLY A 326 -24.18 -13.88 25.80
C GLY A 326 -24.16 -13.72 27.33
N LYS A 327 -23.60 -12.58 27.81
CA LYS A 327 -23.60 -12.26 29.25
C LYS A 327 -24.94 -11.72 29.77
N PHE A 328 -25.60 -10.91 28.94
CA PHE A 328 -26.83 -10.21 29.30
C PHE A 328 -27.97 -10.63 28.35
N SER A 329 -28.88 -11.47 28.84
CA SER A 329 -30.08 -11.88 28.09
C SER A 329 -31.10 -10.74 27.90
N GLU A 330 -31.07 -9.77 28.81
CA GLU A 330 -31.88 -8.55 28.76
C GLU A 330 -30.99 -7.34 28.88
N LYS A 331 -31.52 -6.14 28.52
CA LYS A 331 -30.80 -4.88 28.60
C LYS A 331 -30.30 -4.60 30.01
N PRO A 332 -28.99 -4.59 30.27
CA PRO A 332 -28.43 -4.35 31.60
C PRO A 332 -28.53 -2.88 32.01
N ASP A 333 -28.27 -2.61 33.27
CA ASP A 333 -28.00 -1.26 33.72
C ASP A 333 -26.64 -0.77 33.25
N TYR A 334 -26.45 0.56 33.27
CA TYR A 334 -25.26 1.22 32.80
C TYR A 334 -23.96 0.73 33.47
N GLN A 335 -24.00 0.58 34.80
CA GLN A 335 -22.81 0.22 35.56
C GLN A 335 -22.36 -1.21 35.27
N SER A 336 -23.29 -2.14 35.25
CA SER A 336 -23.05 -3.56 34.96
C SER A 336 -22.44 -3.73 33.55
N LEU A 337 -22.95 -3.01 32.54
CA LEU A 337 -22.42 -3.06 31.18
C LEU A 337 -21.02 -2.45 31.11
N LYS A 338 -20.81 -1.30 31.77
CA LYS A 338 -19.52 -0.61 31.80
C LYS A 338 -18.43 -1.48 32.43
N GLU A 339 -18.71 -2.11 33.55
CA GLU A 339 -17.78 -3.01 34.25
C GLU A 339 -17.44 -4.23 33.39
N PHE A 340 -18.46 -4.82 32.75
CA PHE A 340 -18.22 -5.94 31.83
C PHE A 340 -17.36 -5.57 30.66
N ILE A 341 -17.66 -4.49 29.92
CA ILE A 341 -16.87 -4.02 28.80
C ILE A 341 -15.42 -3.72 29.25
N ASN A 342 -15.26 -3.03 30.36
CA ASN A 342 -13.93 -2.68 30.86
C ASN A 342 -13.08 -3.91 31.19
N ARG A 343 -13.66 -5.00 31.60
CA ARG A 343 -12.98 -6.24 31.99
C ARG A 343 -12.81 -7.21 30.83
N GLU A 344 -13.83 -7.35 29.98
CA GLU A 344 -13.92 -8.45 29.02
C GLU A 344 -13.80 -8.04 27.56
N CYS A 345 -14.02 -6.77 27.21
CA CYS A 345 -14.05 -6.30 25.83
C CYS A 345 -12.86 -5.37 25.51
N TYR A 346 -11.73 -5.99 25.24
CA TYR A 346 -10.47 -5.26 25.03
C TYR A 346 -10.50 -4.37 23.80
N TYR A 347 -11.03 -4.87 22.69
CA TYR A 347 -11.04 -4.14 21.42
C TYR A 347 -12.05 -3.01 21.39
N ILE A 348 -13.28 -3.24 21.88
CA ILE A 348 -14.29 -2.19 22.03
C ILE A 348 -13.74 -1.06 22.89
N LYS A 349 -13.12 -1.37 24.02
CA LYS A 349 -12.57 -0.38 24.93
C LYS A 349 -11.36 0.36 24.36
N SER A 350 -10.41 -0.37 23.75
CA SER A 350 -9.07 0.13 23.42
C SER A 350 -8.92 0.62 21.99
N TYR A 351 -9.72 0.12 21.05
CA TYR A 351 -9.56 0.42 19.63
C TYR A 351 -10.79 1.06 18.99
N TYR A 352 -11.98 0.56 19.32
CA TYR A 352 -13.21 0.93 18.61
C TYR A 352 -14.13 1.86 19.38
N SER A 353 -13.73 2.28 20.58
CA SER A 353 -14.54 3.14 21.43
C SER A 353 -14.96 4.44 20.74
N SER A 354 -14.07 5.07 19.98
CA SER A 354 -14.39 6.30 19.26
C SER A 354 -15.35 6.08 18.08
N LEU A 355 -15.32 4.93 17.44
CA LEU A 355 -16.24 4.60 16.35
C LEU A 355 -17.64 4.32 16.86
N LEU A 356 -17.76 3.68 18.04
CA LEU A 356 -19.02 3.31 18.65
C LEU A 356 -19.62 4.42 19.51
N GLY A 357 -18.80 5.37 20.01
CA GLY A 357 -19.20 6.29 21.08
C GLY A 357 -18.98 7.78 20.84
N GLU A 358 -18.41 8.23 19.73
CA GLU A 358 -18.03 9.64 19.53
C GLU A 358 -19.19 10.63 19.67
N ARG A 359 -20.40 10.25 19.31
CA ARG A 359 -21.61 11.09 19.35
C ARG A 359 -22.51 10.88 20.56
N GLY A 360 -22.15 9.97 21.48
CA GLY A 360 -22.97 9.60 22.64
C GLY A 360 -22.81 10.55 23.84
N LYS A 361 -23.66 10.32 24.88
CA LYS A 361 -23.57 10.97 26.19
C LYS A 361 -22.44 10.36 27.01
N GLY A 362 -21.76 11.17 27.82
CA GLY A 362 -20.76 10.66 28.79
C GLY A 362 -19.49 11.47 28.80
N ARG A 363 -18.66 11.29 29.84
CA ARG A 363 -17.42 12.04 30.06
C ARG A 363 -16.24 11.39 29.35
N THR A 364 -16.20 10.06 29.26
CA THR A 364 -15.14 9.30 28.62
C THR A 364 -15.63 8.63 27.33
N LEU A 365 -14.71 8.16 26.49
CA LEU A 365 -15.07 7.36 25.31
C LEU A 365 -15.81 6.07 25.70
N LEU A 366 -15.38 5.41 26.78
CA LEU A 366 -16.06 4.23 27.29
C LEU A 366 -17.50 4.54 27.72
N ASP A 367 -17.74 5.66 28.39
CA ASP A 367 -19.10 6.08 28.77
C ASP A 367 -19.99 6.25 27.54
N LYS A 368 -19.46 6.87 26.50
CA LYS A 368 -20.18 7.07 25.23
C LYS A 368 -20.52 5.75 24.53
N VAL A 369 -19.57 4.81 24.54
CA VAL A 369 -19.80 3.43 24.00
C VAL A 369 -20.92 2.75 24.78
N VAL A 370 -20.85 2.76 26.11
CA VAL A 370 -21.86 2.14 26.96
C VAL A 370 -23.26 2.72 26.69
N HIS A 371 -23.38 4.04 26.63
CA HIS A 371 -24.66 4.69 26.29
C HIS A 371 -25.14 4.30 24.88
N ASN A 372 -24.25 4.32 23.88
CA ASN A 372 -24.61 3.94 22.51
C ASN A 372 -25.11 2.49 22.42
N LEU A 373 -24.44 1.55 23.11
CA LEU A 373 -24.85 0.16 23.13
C LEU A 373 -26.20 -0.02 23.87
N LEU A 374 -26.42 0.69 24.95
CA LEU A 374 -27.72 0.67 25.66
C LEU A 374 -28.86 1.26 24.82
N GLU A 375 -28.62 2.36 24.11
CA GLU A 375 -29.59 2.97 23.20
C GLU A 375 -29.97 2.03 22.05
N ASN A 376 -29.01 1.24 21.55
CA ASN A 376 -29.19 0.31 20.45
C ASN A 376 -29.27 -1.16 20.88
N TRP A 377 -29.67 -1.46 22.12
CA TRP A 377 -29.64 -2.80 22.69
C TRP A 377 -30.37 -3.86 21.85
N ASN A 378 -31.47 -3.49 21.21
CA ASN A 378 -32.26 -4.38 20.36
C ASN A 378 -31.85 -4.35 18.88
N ASN A 379 -30.76 -3.68 18.53
CA ASN A 379 -30.32 -3.51 17.15
C ASN A 379 -28.80 -3.69 17.02
N PHE A 380 -28.28 -4.79 17.56
CA PHE A 380 -26.85 -5.14 17.41
C PHE A 380 -26.50 -5.64 16.02
N GLU A 381 -27.47 -6.01 15.20
CA GLU A 381 -27.27 -6.49 13.84
C GLU A 381 -26.52 -5.46 12.97
N LYS A 382 -26.68 -4.17 13.24
CA LYS A 382 -25.92 -3.11 12.57
C LYS A 382 -24.40 -3.24 12.72
N TYR A 383 -23.92 -3.92 13.75
CA TYR A 383 -22.50 -4.16 13.96
C TYR A 383 -21.97 -5.40 13.23
N GLN A 384 -22.84 -6.27 12.72
CA GLN A 384 -22.45 -7.42 11.88
C GLN A 384 -21.87 -6.99 10.55
N GLY A 385 -22.34 -5.84 10.01
CA GLY A 385 -21.85 -5.28 8.75
C GLY A 385 -20.47 -4.61 8.83
N LEU A 386 -19.90 -4.47 10.04
CA LEU A 386 -18.60 -3.85 10.23
C LEU A 386 -17.48 -4.79 9.79
N ARG A 387 -16.89 -4.50 8.64
CA ARG A 387 -15.83 -5.30 8.04
C ARG A 387 -14.45 -4.77 8.45
N ILE A 388 -14.04 -5.14 9.68
CA ILE A 388 -12.74 -4.74 10.26
C ILE A 388 -11.86 -5.98 10.38
N CYS A 389 -10.58 -5.81 10.04
CA CYS A 389 -9.56 -6.84 10.20
C CYS A 389 -8.32 -6.27 10.89
N ASN A 390 -7.81 -6.98 11.90
CA ASN A 390 -6.53 -6.68 12.53
C ASN A 390 -5.46 -7.59 11.95
N LEU A 391 -4.35 -6.99 11.54
CA LEU A 391 -3.17 -7.68 11.02
C LEU A 391 -1.99 -7.41 11.95
N GLU A 392 -1.34 -8.46 12.42
CA GLU A 392 -0.11 -8.34 13.22
C GLU A 392 1.11 -8.62 12.33
N LEU A 393 2.07 -7.70 12.26
CA LEU A 393 3.31 -7.90 11.50
C LEU A 393 4.13 -9.05 12.07
N VAL A 394 4.20 -9.10 13.40
CA VAL A 394 4.83 -10.15 14.17
C VAL A 394 3.74 -10.86 14.97
N PRO A 395 3.44 -12.16 14.73
CA PRO A 395 2.30 -12.82 15.33
C PRO A 395 2.50 -13.20 16.82
N PHE A 396 3.70 -13.00 17.36
CA PHE A 396 4.09 -13.46 18.70
C PHE A 396 3.83 -12.39 19.77
N ALA A 397 3.32 -12.81 20.92
CA ALA A 397 2.93 -11.90 21.99
C ALA A 397 4.12 -11.32 22.75
N SER A 398 4.06 -10.01 23.10
CA SER A 398 5.03 -9.38 24.00
C SER A 398 4.40 -8.21 24.78
N LEU A 399 5.06 -7.76 25.84
CA LEU A 399 4.60 -6.61 26.62
C LEU A 399 4.79 -5.31 25.82
N ASN A 400 5.92 -5.17 25.16
CA ASN A 400 6.27 -4.01 24.34
C ASN A 400 6.80 -4.42 22.97
N LYS A 401 6.64 -3.55 21.97
CA LYS A 401 7.21 -3.73 20.62
C LYS A 401 8.70 -4.09 20.64
N LYS A 402 9.47 -3.52 21.56
CA LYS A 402 10.94 -3.71 21.66
C LYS A 402 11.37 -5.10 22.13
N ASP A 403 10.43 -5.85 22.70
CA ASP A 403 10.75 -7.15 23.31
C ASP A 403 11.01 -8.22 22.24
N ILE A 404 10.47 -8.06 21.03
CA ILE A 404 10.72 -8.94 19.89
C ILE A 404 11.38 -8.13 18.78
N LYS A 405 12.56 -8.57 18.34
CA LYS A 405 13.24 -7.95 17.20
C LYS A 405 12.71 -8.54 15.89
N LEU A 406 12.41 -7.68 14.92
CA LEU A 406 11.93 -8.10 13.61
C LEU A 406 12.93 -9.03 12.90
N SER A 407 14.23 -8.83 13.12
CA SER A 407 15.29 -9.70 12.59
C SER A 407 15.28 -11.13 13.14
N ASP A 408 14.61 -11.39 14.25
CA ASP A 408 14.50 -12.73 14.84
C ASP A 408 13.26 -13.49 14.34
N VAL A 409 12.39 -12.81 13.60
CA VAL A 409 11.15 -13.36 13.04
C VAL A 409 11.40 -13.80 11.60
N ASP A 410 11.04 -15.05 11.30
CA ASP A 410 11.12 -15.55 9.94
C ASP A 410 10.23 -14.71 9.01
N GLU A 411 10.77 -14.27 7.89
CA GLU A 411 10.09 -13.37 6.95
C GLU A 411 8.79 -13.95 6.40
N LYS A 412 8.63 -15.28 6.36
CA LYS A 412 7.39 -15.95 5.94
C LYS A 412 6.18 -15.52 6.78
N PHE A 413 6.38 -15.22 8.07
CA PHE A 413 5.30 -14.71 8.90
C PHE A 413 4.93 -13.26 8.51
N THR A 414 5.92 -12.41 8.29
CA THR A 414 5.65 -11.02 7.87
C THR A 414 5.11 -10.94 6.44
N ASN A 415 5.56 -11.80 5.54
CA ASN A 415 5.11 -11.87 4.15
C ASN A 415 3.63 -12.24 4.04
N PHE A 416 3.12 -13.04 4.95
CA PHE A 416 1.70 -13.40 4.98
C PHE A 416 0.78 -12.19 5.14
N THR A 417 1.01 -11.34 6.14
CA THR A 417 0.18 -10.15 6.35
C THR A 417 0.41 -9.07 5.30
N VAL A 418 1.63 -8.96 4.77
CA VAL A 418 1.92 -8.08 3.62
C VAL A 418 1.16 -8.55 2.37
N SER A 419 1.12 -9.85 2.11
CA SER A 419 0.37 -10.40 0.96
C SER A 419 -1.13 -10.12 1.07
N ILE A 420 -1.71 -10.14 2.27
CA ILE A 420 -3.11 -9.75 2.51
C ILE A 420 -3.34 -8.30 2.08
N ILE A 421 -2.48 -7.36 2.50
CA ILE A 421 -2.59 -5.94 2.15
C ILE A 421 -2.57 -5.77 0.63
N LEU A 422 -1.55 -6.32 -0.02
CA LEU A 422 -1.36 -6.17 -1.45
C LEU A 422 -2.45 -6.87 -2.26
N LYS A 423 -2.90 -8.06 -1.84
CA LYS A 423 -3.98 -8.79 -2.52
C LYS A 423 -5.31 -8.05 -2.41
N ARG A 424 -5.59 -7.45 -1.26
CA ARG A 424 -6.81 -6.65 -1.08
C ARG A 424 -6.81 -5.40 -1.97
N ILE A 425 -5.65 -4.73 -2.13
CA ILE A 425 -5.49 -3.61 -3.07
C ILE A 425 -5.59 -4.12 -4.52
N SER A 426 -4.92 -5.21 -4.86
CA SER A 426 -5.00 -5.86 -6.18
C SER A 426 -6.45 -6.15 -6.59
N ASN A 427 -7.22 -6.75 -5.69
CA ASN A 427 -8.63 -7.04 -5.94
C ASN A 427 -9.47 -5.78 -6.15
N TYR A 428 -9.20 -4.71 -5.41
CA TYR A 428 -9.85 -3.41 -5.61
C TYR A 428 -9.50 -2.79 -6.97
N LEU A 429 -8.22 -2.79 -7.35
CA LEU A 429 -7.76 -2.27 -8.65
C LEU A 429 -8.35 -3.05 -9.82
N LYS A 430 -8.52 -4.36 -9.67
CA LYS A 430 -9.05 -5.25 -10.71
C LYS A 430 -10.56 -5.16 -10.88
N ASN A 431 -11.28 -5.17 -9.76
CA ASN A 431 -12.73 -5.39 -9.74
C ASN A 431 -13.53 -4.14 -9.34
N GLY A 432 -12.85 -3.09 -8.86
CA GLY A 432 -13.51 -1.94 -8.25
C GLY A 432 -14.12 -2.27 -6.88
N GLY A 433 -15.19 -1.57 -6.53
CA GLY A 433 -15.89 -1.74 -5.27
C GLY A 433 -15.41 -0.77 -4.19
N GLU A 434 -15.48 -1.17 -2.92
CA GLU A 434 -15.07 -0.32 -1.80
C GLU A 434 -13.55 -0.31 -1.63
N LYS A 435 -12.98 0.90 -1.61
CA LYS A 435 -11.56 1.13 -1.42
C LYS A 435 -11.13 0.69 -0.03
N PRO A 436 -10.16 -0.24 0.11
CA PRO A 436 -9.66 -0.64 1.42
C PRO A 436 -8.85 0.47 2.08
N VAL A 437 -8.90 0.53 3.41
CA VAL A 437 -8.17 1.48 4.24
C VAL A 437 -7.29 0.71 5.21
N PHE A 438 -5.99 1.02 5.23
CA PHE A 438 -5.01 0.42 6.13
C PHE A 438 -4.45 1.48 7.08
N VAL A 439 -4.52 1.22 8.40
CA VAL A 439 -4.05 2.13 9.44
C VAL A 439 -2.91 1.47 10.20
N PHE A 440 -1.72 2.02 10.09
CA PHE A 440 -0.50 1.41 10.60
C PHE A 440 -0.11 1.92 12.00
N ARG A 441 0.16 0.99 12.91
CA ARG A 441 1.08 1.19 14.03
C ARG A 441 2.46 0.71 13.61
N SER A 442 3.50 1.41 14.06
CA SER A 442 4.86 1.01 13.66
C SER A 442 5.06 1.06 12.13
N ARG A 443 4.59 2.16 11.51
CA ARG A 443 4.65 2.41 10.07
C ARG A 443 6.02 2.06 9.47
N LYS A 444 7.11 2.44 10.13
CA LYS A 444 8.47 2.19 9.65
C LYS A 444 8.73 0.71 9.36
N GLU A 445 8.41 -0.16 10.30
CA GLU A 445 8.65 -1.60 10.19
C GLU A 445 7.73 -2.25 9.15
N TRP A 446 6.49 -1.80 9.08
CA TRP A 446 5.55 -2.25 8.05
C TRP A 446 6.03 -1.86 6.65
N PHE A 447 6.42 -0.60 6.45
CA PHE A 447 6.86 -0.10 5.15
C PHE A 447 8.16 -0.75 4.69
N GLU A 448 9.10 -0.98 5.61
CA GLU A 448 10.32 -1.76 5.34
C GLU A 448 9.97 -3.16 4.81
N ARG A 449 9.03 -3.87 5.44
CA ARG A 449 8.62 -5.21 5.00
C ARG A 449 7.82 -5.20 3.71
N ILE A 450 6.95 -4.24 3.51
CA ILE A 450 6.21 -4.09 2.26
C ILE A 450 7.19 -3.81 1.10
N ASN A 451 8.16 -2.91 1.27
CA ASN A 451 9.17 -2.63 0.25
C ASN A 451 9.99 -3.89 -0.11
N ILE A 452 10.48 -4.62 0.90
CA ILE A 452 11.22 -5.88 0.69
C ILE A 452 10.37 -6.89 -0.09
N PHE A 453 9.12 -7.09 0.33
CA PHE A 453 8.21 -8.02 -0.33
C PHE A 453 7.94 -7.62 -1.79
N ILE A 454 7.64 -6.35 -2.05
CA ILE A 454 7.36 -5.86 -3.40
C ILE A 454 8.58 -6.05 -4.31
N ASN A 455 9.78 -5.70 -3.84
CA ASN A 455 11.00 -5.85 -4.61
C ASN A 455 11.27 -7.32 -4.95
N SER A 456 11.08 -8.22 -4.00
CA SER A 456 11.26 -9.66 -4.19
C SER A 456 10.19 -10.27 -5.11
N GLU A 457 8.91 -10.00 -4.84
CA GLU A 457 7.79 -10.65 -5.51
C GLU A 457 7.58 -10.14 -6.94
N PHE A 458 7.71 -8.81 -7.15
CA PHE A 458 7.42 -8.20 -8.44
C PHE A 458 8.67 -7.93 -9.30
N GLY A 459 9.87 -8.25 -8.79
CA GLY A 459 11.11 -8.09 -9.54
C GLY A 459 11.29 -6.66 -10.05
N MET A 460 11.21 -5.65 -9.15
CA MET A 460 11.35 -4.25 -9.55
C MET A 460 12.80 -3.99 -9.96
N VAL A 461 12.99 -3.27 -11.08
CA VAL A 461 14.31 -2.94 -11.60
C VAL A 461 15.04 -1.99 -10.66
N GLU A 462 14.33 -1.00 -10.13
CA GLU A 462 14.78 -0.14 -9.04
C GLU A 462 14.10 -0.52 -7.72
N ALA A 463 14.75 -0.22 -6.59
CA ALA A 463 14.18 -0.48 -5.29
C ALA A 463 12.86 0.29 -5.13
N PHE A 464 11.76 -0.45 -4.97
CA PHE A 464 10.45 0.15 -4.74
C PHE A 464 10.45 0.94 -3.42
N ASP A 465 9.98 2.16 -3.49
CA ASP A 465 9.79 3.02 -2.32
C ASP A 465 8.32 3.39 -2.14
N ILE A 466 7.72 2.81 -1.11
CA ILE A 466 6.32 3.03 -0.76
C ILE A 466 6.00 4.50 -0.44
N GLU A 467 6.97 5.27 0.08
CA GLU A 467 6.80 6.68 0.41
C GLU A 467 6.57 7.56 -0.83
N ASN A 468 7.01 7.09 -1.99
CA ASN A 468 6.85 7.75 -3.27
C ASN A 468 5.86 7.03 -4.20
N SER A 469 5.07 6.10 -3.68
CA SER A 469 4.13 5.28 -4.45
C SER A 469 2.67 5.67 -4.23
N GLN A 470 1.82 5.29 -5.17
CA GLN A 470 0.37 5.44 -5.06
C GLN A 470 -0.25 4.55 -3.96
N LEU A 471 0.50 3.59 -3.40
CA LEU A 471 0.04 2.82 -2.24
C LEU A 471 -0.26 3.71 -1.04
N LEU A 472 0.37 4.89 -0.93
CA LEU A 472 0.05 5.87 0.11
C LEU A 472 -1.43 6.31 0.09
N ASP A 473 -2.13 6.17 -1.03
CA ASP A 473 -3.55 6.50 -1.11
C ASP A 473 -4.44 5.57 -0.28
N TYR A 474 -3.95 4.37 0.04
CA TYR A 474 -4.64 3.39 0.87
C TYR A 474 -4.21 3.45 2.34
N PHE A 475 -3.10 4.17 2.66
CA PHE A 475 -2.37 4.05 3.90
C PHE A 475 -2.52 5.28 4.79
N TYR A 476 -2.77 4.98 6.06
CA TYR A 476 -2.87 5.93 7.16
C TYR A 476 -2.00 5.42 8.31
N GLU A 477 -1.72 6.28 9.29
CA GLU A 477 -0.93 5.90 10.45
C GLU A 477 -1.56 6.40 11.75
N PHE A 478 -1.37 5.67 12.83
CA PHE A 478 -1.72 6.16 14.16
C PHE A 478 -0.69 7.21 14.62
N SER A 479 -1.16 8.30 15.21
CA SER A 479 -0.31 9.38 15.74
C SER A 479 0.57 8.94 16.90
N SER A 480 0.24 7.85 17.59
CA SER A 480 1.04 7.23 18.65
C SER A 480 0.71 5.74 18.81
N GLN A 481 1.58 5.02 19.51
CA GLN A 481 1.44 3.58 19.79
C GLN A 481 0.14 3.22 20.54
N ASN A 482 -0.34 4.13 21.41
CA ASN A 482 -1.53 3.92 22.22
C ASN A 482 -2.77 4.65 21.67
N ALA A 483 -2.68 5.21 20.48
CA ALA A 483 -3.79 5.94 19.90
C ALA A 483 -4.95 5.00 19.56
N VAL A 484 -6.17 5.43 19.88
CA VAL A 484 -7.39 4.78 19.41
C VAL A 484 -7.78 5.30 18.02
N LEU A 485 -8.57 4.56 17.29
CA LEU A 485 -9.05 4.92 15.97
C LEU A 485 -10.01 6.12 16.07
N SER A 486 -9.51 7.34 15.92
CA SER A 486 -10.27 8.58 15.92
C SER A 486 -9.64 9.61 15.00
N ARG A 487 -10.42 10.61 14.57
CA ARG A 487 -9.96 11.70 13.70
C ARG A 487 -8.66 12.35 14.18
N ASN A 488 -8.55 12.62 15.49
CA ASN A 488 -7.38 13.29 16.06
C ASN A 488 -6.12 12.41 16.12
N ASN A 489 -6.28 11.11 16.00
CA ASN A 489 -5.24 10.11 16.17
C ASN A 489 -4.81 9.47 14.85
N ILE A 490 -5.40 9.85 13.73
CA ILE A 490 -5.08 9.30 12.41
C ILE A 490 -4.39 10.36 11.56
N LEU A 491 -3.28 9.98 10.96
CA LEU A 491 -2.49 10.80 10.06
C LEU A 491 -2.45 10.18 8.67
N LYS A 492 -2.44 11.02 7.63
CA LYS A 492 -2.13 10.62 6.25
C LYS A 492 -0.92 11.40 5.79
N ALA A 493 0.12 10.72 5.32
CA ALA A 493 1.39 11.33 4.92
C ALA A 493 1.91 12.32 6.00
N LYS A 494 1.90 11.87 7.27
CA LYS A 494 2.34 12.64 8.46
C LYS A 494 1.51 13.89 8.78
N ARG A 495 0.44 14.19 8.06
CA ARG A 495 -0.50 15.29 8.37
C ARG A 495 -1.78 14.76 9.03
N LYS A 496 -2.40 15.59 9.87
CA LYS A 496 -3.74 15.29 10.38
C LYS A 496 -4.75 15.26 9.23
N ILE A 497 -5.63 14.26 9.24
CA ILE A 497 -6.72 14.19 8.27
C ILE A 497 -7.79 15.23 8.59
N ARG A 498 -8.48 15.73 7.56
CA ARG A 498 -9.60 16.65 7.69
C ARG A 498 -10.87 15.90 8.12
N GLU A 499 -11.88 16.65 8.56
CA GLU A 499 -13.14 16.05 8.99
C GLU A 499 -13.91 15.35 7.87
N ASP A 500 -13.89 15.93 6.68
CA ASP A 500 -14.48 15.35 5.48
C ASP A 500 -13.77 14.05 5.07
N GLU A 501 -12.42 14.02 5.12
CA GLU A 501 -11.62 12.82 4.86
C GLU A 501 -11.91 11.71 5.89
N PHE A 502 -12.04 12.04 7.17
CA PHE A 502 -12.38 11.07 8.21
C PHE A 502 -13.81 10.53 8.03
N ASN A 503 -14.77 11.43 7.77
CA ASN A 503 -16.15 11.05 7.61
C ASN A 503 -16.40 10.21 6.34
N SER A 504 -15.73 10.50 5.23
CA SER A 504 -15.85 9.77 3.97
C SER A 504 -15.00 8.49 3.94
N GLY A 505 -13.77 8.54 4.47
CA GLY A 505 -12.84 7.42 4.44
C GLY A 505 -13.02 6.40 5.56
N PHE A 506 -13.49 6.82 6.74
CA PHE A 506 -13.61 5.95 7.92
C PHE A 506 -15.05 5.79 8.40
N LEU A 507 -15.76 6.87 8.68
CA LEU A 507 -17.12 6.76 9.23
C LEU A 507 -18.14 6.24 8.23
N SER A 508 -17.92 6.43 6.93
CA SER A 508 -18.78 5.84 5.88
C SER A 508 -18.72 4.31 5.87
N LEU A 509 -17.60 3.72 6.32
CA LEU A 509 -17.45 2.27 6.43
C LEU A 509 -18.33 1.65 7.54
N PHE A 510 -18.91 2.48 8.41
CA PHE A 510 -19.73 2.08 9.58
C PHE A 510 -21.20 2.51 9.46
N LYS A 511 -21.58 3.09 8.34
CA LYS A 511 -22.96 3.42 7.99
C LYS A 511 -23.60 2.35 7.16
#